data_975f826509807ae01f7a6cbe6c4d53b2
#
_entry.id   975f826509807ae01f7a6cbe6c4d53b2
#
_cell.length_a   1.000
_cell.length_b   1.000
_cell.length_c   1.000
_cell.angle_alpha   90.00
_cell.angle_beta   90.00
_cell.angle_gamma   90.00
#
_symmetry.space_group_name_H-M   'P 1'
#
loop_
_entity.id
_entity.type
_entity.pdbx_description
1 polymer ?
#
loop_
_entity_poly.entity_id
_entity_poly.type
_entity_poly.pdbx_seq_one_letter_code
_entity_poly.pdbx_strand_id
1 'polypeptide(L)'
;VKETRQLPKLEPSNYNVAFLIMNGTFNTEFTAPFDIFQHTKFRKGIKAMNTFTVANTLEPITTFEGVRILPDFDYTKDDLPKIDILVVPSAEHSMDSDLKDEVMINFIKQIDKSALYMTSHCDGAFPLAKACILDSVASTTFPSDIENYKAMFPNLDIKDNVLFVHDGKYITS
;
A
#
# COMPACT_ATOMS: atom_id res chain seq x y z
N VAL A 1 25.50 -13.21 -14.28
CA VAL A 1 24.27 -13.64 -14.97
C VAL A 1 23.27 -12.53 -14.75
N LYS A 2 22.85 -11.81 -15.83
CA LYS A 2 21.69 -10.90 -15.74
C LYS A 2 20.47 -11.78 -15.51
N GLU A 3 19.89 -11.74 -14.34
CA GLU A 3 18.59 -12.34 -14.09
C GLU A 3 17.58 -11.68 -15.02
N THR A 4 16.93 -12.49 -15.83
CA THR A 4 15.84 -12.00 -16.68
C THR A 4 14.67 -11.71 -15.77
N ARG A 5 14.23 -10.45 -15.69
CA ARG A 5 13.04 -10.05 -14.91
C ARG A 5 11.86 -10.92 -15.32
N GLN A 6 11.29 -11.60 -14.34
CA GLN A 6 10.05 -12.36 -14.51
C GLN A 6 8.89 -11.55 -13.93
N LEU A 7 7.99 -11.13 -14.79
CA LEU A 7 6.76 -10.48 -14.34
C LEU A 7 5.77 -11.52 -13.82
N PRO A 8 4.97 -11.18 -12.80
CA PRO A 8 3.92 -12.07 -12.32
C PRO A 8 2.89 -12.34 -13.42
N LYS A 9 2.41 -13.57 -13.49
CA LYS A 9 1.31 -13.92 -14.39
C LYS A 9 0.01 -13.39 -13.82
N LEU A 10 -0.59 -12.41 -14.48
CA LEU A 10 -1.86 -11.81 -14.09
C LEU A 10 -2.99 -12.42 -14.91
N GLU A 11 -3.97 -13.02 -14.24
CA GLU A 11 -5.19 -13.52 -14.90
C GLU A 11 -6.13 -12.34 -15.17
N PRO A 12 -6.54 -12.10 -16.44
CA PRO A 12 -7.28 -10.89 -16.82
C PRO A 12 -8.65 -10.73 -16.13
N SER A 13 -9.26 -11.84 -15.71
CA SER A 13 -10.56 -11.82 -15.02
C SER A 13 -10.48 -11.49 -13.54
N ASN A 14 -9.29 -11.44 -12.96
CA ASN A 14 -9.07 -11.20 -11.54
C ASN A 14 -9.02 -9.71 -11.22
N TYR A 15 -9.23 -9.36 -9.94
CA TYR A 15 -8.83 -8.06 -9.42
C TYR A 15 -7.31 -7.99 -9.33
N ASN A 16 -6.75 -6.79 -9.54
CA ASN A 16 -5.32 -6.53 -9.35
C ASN A 16 -5.10 -5.79 -8.04
N VAL A 17 -4.33 -6.40 -7.15
CA VAL A 17 -3.92 -5.84 -5.86
C VAL A 17 -2.44 -5.50 -5.92
N ALA A 18 -2.12 -4.23 -5.88
CA ALA A 18 -0.75 -3.75 -5.83
C ALA A 18 -0.34 -3.41 -4.40
N PHE A 19 0.85 -3.84 -4.01
CA PHE A 19 1.48 -3.51 -2.73
C PHE A 19 2.58 -2.49 -2.98
N LEU A 20 2.44 -1.30 -2.43
CA LEU A 20 3.47 -0.26 -2.48
C LEU A 20 4.52 -0.58 -1.43
N ILE A 21 5.70 -0.96 -1.89
CA ILE A 21 6.83 -1.31 -1.02
C ILE A 21 8.01 -0.36 -1.21
N MET A 22 8.78 -0.19 -0.16
CA MET A 22 9.96 0.68 -0.11
C MET A 22 10.97 0.17 0.91
N ASN A 23 12.16 0.72 0.92
CA ASN A 23 13.10 0.42 1.99
C ASN A 23 12.48 0.72 3.35
N GLY A 24 12.67 -0.19 4.29
CA GLY A 24 12.09 -0.10 5.63
C GLY A 24 10.65 -0.63 5.76
N THR A 25 10.02 -1.13 4.69
CA THR A 25 8.69 -1.78 4.80
C THR A 25 8.73 -2.90 5.83
N PHE A 26 7.73 -2.94 6.74
CA PHE A 26 7.62 -4.00 7.74
C PHE A 26 7.10 -5.30 7.12
N ASN A 27 7.78 -6.40 7.41
CA ASN A 27 7.52 -7.70 6.77
C ASN A 27 6.06 -8.16 6.91
N THR A 28 5.55 -8.22 8.13
CA THR A 28 4.21 -8.78 8.38
C THR A 28 3.12 -7.95 7.75
N GLU A 29 3.27 -6.64 7.74
CA GLU A 29 2.29 -5.71 7.16
C GLU A 29 2.20 -5.83 5.63
N PHE A 30 3.28 -6.24 5.00
CA PHE A 30 3.30 -6.57 3.58
C PHE A 30 2.91 -8.03 3.34
N THR A 31 3.58 -8.98 4.00
CA THR A 31 3.47 -10.40 3.63
C THR A 31 2.16 -11.03 4.05
N ALA A 32 1.58 -10.66 5.20
CA ALA A 32 0.32 -11.24 5.66
C ALA A 32 -0.85 -10.92 4.71
N PRO A 33 -1.15 -9.66 4.36
CA PRO A 33 -2.20 -9.39 3.38
C PRO A 33 -1.85 -9.91 1.98
N PHE A 34 -0.57 -9.89 1.57
CA PHE A 34 -0.13 -10.46 0.30
C PHE A 34 -0.49 -11.93 0.19
N ASP A 35 -0.20 -12.71 1.23
CA ASP A 35 -0.53 -14.14 1.32
C ASP A 35 -2.06 -14.37 1.29
N ILE A 36 -2.82 -13.60 2.08
CA ILE A 36 -4.28 -13.72 2.14
C ILE A 36 -4.91 -13.44 0.77
N PHE A 37 -4.51 -12.39 0.09
CA PHE A 37 -5.02 -12.06 -1.24
C PHE A 37 -4.62 -13.10 -2.29
N GLN A 38 -3.41 -13.65 -2.22
CA GLN A 38 -2.97 -14.76 -3.09
C GLN A 38 -3.84 -16.00 -2.92
N HIS A 39 -4.30 -16.29 -1.71
CA HIS A 39 -5.11 -17.48 -1.42
C HIS A 39 -6.56 -17.34 -1.89
N THR A 40 -7.01 -16.19 -2.35
CA THR A 40 -8.36 -16.02 -2.93
C THR A 40 -8.59 -16.94 -4.13
N LYS A 41 -7.54 -17.26 -4.89
CA LYS A 41 -7.60 -18.19 -6.03
C LYS A 41 -8.02 -19.62 -5.66
N PHE A 42 -7.89 -19.99 -4.39
CA PHE A 42 -8.29 -21.31 -3.89
C PHE A 42 -9.71 -21.31 -3.28
N ARG A 43 -10.39 -20.17 -3.29
CA ARG A 43 -11.71 -20.03 -2.69
C ARG A 43 -12.81 -20.08 -3.76
N LYS A 44 -13.90 -20.80 -3.45
CA LYS A 44 -15.09 -20.85 -4.31
C LYS A 44 -16.02 -19.66 -3.98
N GLY A 45 -16.70 -19.16 -5.00
CA GLY A 45 -17.73 -18.14 -4.83
C GLY A 45 -17.23 -16.70 -4.63
N ILE A 46 -15.91 -16.47 -4.73
CA ILE A 46 -15.32 -15.14 -4.73
C ILE A 46 -14.50 -14.93 -5.99
N LYS A 47 -14.41 -13.68 -6.46
CA LYS A 47 -13.52 -13.31 -7.55
C LYS A 47 -12.08 -13.31 -7.04
N ALA A 48 -11.22 -14.08 -7.70
CA ALA A 48 -9.83 -14.18 -7.30
C ALA A 48 -9.07 -12.86 -7.53
N MET A 49 -7.93 -12.73 -6.87
CA MET A 49 -7.08 -11.55 -6.91
C MET A 49 -5.68 -11.92 -7.38
N ASN A 50 -5.15 -11.13 -8.32
CA ASN A 50 -3.73 -11.09 -8.63
C ASN A 50 -3.06 -10.19 -7.60
N THR A 51 -1.85 -10.52 -7.17
CA THR A 51 -1.04 -9.66 -6.30
C THR A 51 0.31 -9.42 -6.92
N PHE A 52 0.79 -8.21 -6.79
CA PHE A 52 2.14 -7.82 -7.23
C PHE A 52 2.63 -6.63 -6.42
N THR A 53 3.94 -6.42 -6.47
CA THR A 53 4.60 -5.32 -5.78
C THR A 53 4.94 -4.20 -6.73
N VAL A 54 4.84 -2.97 -6.24
CA VAL A 54 5.28 -1.76 -6.94
C VAL A 54 6.22 -0.96 -6.03
N ALA A 55 7.28 -0.42 -6.60
CA ALA A 55 8.24 0.43 -5.91
C ALA A 55 8.75 1.52 -6.87
N ASN A 56 9.55 2.46 -6.38
CA ASN A 56 10.22 3.46 -7.22
C ASN A 56 11.52 2.96 -7.88
N THR A 57 11.76 1.66 -7.81
CA THR A 57 12.96 1.02 -8.35
C THR A 57 12.67 -0.46 -8.64
N LEU A 58 13.49 -1.07 -9.50
CA LEU A 58 13.56 -2.53 -9.68
C LEU A 58 14.73 -3.15 -8.92
N GLU A 59 15.58 -2.34 -8.28
CA GLU A 59 16.59 -2.86 -7.38
C GLU A 59 15.95 -3.44 -6.12
N PRO A 60 16.59 -4.42 -5.45
CA PRO A 60 16.06 -4.98 -4.23
C PRO A 60 15.81 -3.90 -3.16
N ILE A 61 14.60 -3.86 -2.63
CA ILE A 61 14.33 -3.12 -1.40
C ILE A 61 14.70 -4.00 -0.20
N THR A 62 15.10 -3.38 0.90
CA THR A 62 15.37 -4.07 2.15
C THR A 62 14.31 -3.68 3.16
N THR A 63 13.61 -4.67 3.72
CA THR A 63 12.60 -4.45 4.76
C THR A 63 13.23 -4.01 6.07
N PHE A 64 12.42 -3.51 7.00
CA PHE A 64 12.89 -3.14 8.34
C PHE A 64 13.62 -4.30 9.03
N GLU A 65 13.15 -5.52 8.88
CA GLU A 65 13.74 -6.72 9.48
C GLU A 65 14.89 -7.33 8.64
N GLY A 66 15.26 -6.70 7.53
CA GLY A 66 16.43 -7.07 6.74
C GLY A 66 16.16 -8.07 5.61
N VAL A 67 14.91 -8.38 5.29
CA VAL A 67 14.59 -9.23 4.13
C VAL A 67 14.72 -8.39 2.84
N ARG A 68 15.31 -8.98 1.81
CA ARG A 68 15.47 -8.34 0.50
C ARG A 68 14.40 -8.82 -0.45
N ILE A 69 13.70 -7.90 -1.07
CA ILE A 69 12.58 -8.15 -1.97
C ILE A 69 12.84 -7.46 -3.30
N LEU A 70 12.71 -8.18 -4.41
CA LEU A 70 12.72 -7.61 -5.75
C LEU A 70 11.31 -7.12 -6.08
N PRO A 71 11.10 -5.82 -6.34
CA PRO A 71 9.80 -5.33 -6.81
C PRO A 71 9.45 -5.88 -8.19
N ASP A 72 8.16 -6.14 -8.40
CA ASP A 72 7.67 -6.57 -9.71
C ASP A 72 7.69 -5.42 -10.72
N PHE A 73 7.28 -4.22 -10.31
CA PHE A 73 7.18 -3.04 -11.16
C PHE A 73 7.82 -1.81 -10.52
N ASP A 74 8.45 -1.00 -11.35
CA ASP A 74 8.88 0.36 -11.03
C ASP A 74 7.80 1.35 -11.51
N TYR A 75 7.04 1.93 -10.57
CA TYR A 75 5.94 2.83 -10.90
C TYR A 75 6.39 4.16 -11.52
N THR A 76 7.69 4.44 -11.53
CA THR A 76 8.26 5.64 -12.16
C THR A 76 8.57 5.46 -13.65
N LYS A 77 8.61 4.21 -14.13
CA LYS A 77 9.11 3.88 -15.49
C LYS A 77 8.26 2.87 -16.25
N ASP A 78 7.62 1.94 -15.54
CA ASP A 78 6.91 0.83 -16.17
C ASP A 78 5.46 1.20 -16.49
N ASP A 79 4.93 0.60 -17.56
CA ASP A 79 3.49 0.53 -17.78
C ASP A 79 2.89 -0.44 -16.77
N LEU A 80 2.15 0.10 -15.81
CA LEU A 80 1.55 -0.69 -14.75
C LEU A 80 0.26 -1.36 -15.23
N PRO A 81 -0.01 -2.60 -14.78
CA PRO A 81 -1.36 -3.15 -14.86
C PRO A 81 -2.35 -2.20 -14.18
N LYS A 82 -3.62 -2.23 -14.63
CA LYS A 82 -4.67 -1.53 -13.88
C LYS A 82 -4.65 -1.99 -12.43
N ILE A 83 -4.63 -1.06 -11.49
CA ILE A 83 -4.65 -1.35 -10.06
C ILE A 83 -6.08 -1.16 -9.56
N ASP A 84 -6.70 -2.23 -9.06
CA ASP A 84 -8.03 -2.19 -8.47
C ASP A 84 -7.95 -1.90 -6.97
N ILE A 85 -6.94 -2.41 -6.29
CA ILE A 85 -6.69 -2.20 -4.86
C ILE A 85 -5.22 -1.83 -4.66
N LEU A 86 -4.96 -0.71 -4.01
CA LEU A 86 -3.64 -0.35 -3.54
C LEU A 86 -3.55 -0.63 -2.04
N VAL A 87 -2.52 -1.38 -1.65
CA VAL A 87 -2.18 -1.64 -0.24
C VAL A 87 -0.88 -0.91 0.08
N VAL A 88 -0.93 -0.04 1.09
CA VAL A 88 0.22 0.71 1.59
C VAL A 88 0.57 0.22 3.00
N PRO A 89 1.53 -0.72 3.12
CA PRO A 89 2.07 -1.12 4.41
C PRO A 89 2.84 0.04 5.05
N SER A 90 3.06 -0.02 6.35
CA SER A 90 3.99 0.88 7.02
C SER A 90 5.44 0.58 6.62
N ALA A 91 6.26 1.61 6.66
CA ALA A 91 7.70 1.55 6.54
C ALA A 91 8.35 2.37 7.65
N GLU A 92 9.62 2.13 7.92
CA GLU A 92 10.40 2.76 8.98
C GLU A 92 10.26 4.31 9.00
N HIS A 93 10.13 4.91 7.82
CA HIS A 93 10.09 6.37 7.64
C HIS A 93 8.74 6.89 7.14
N SER A 94 7.65 6.12 7.31
CA SER A 94 6.31 6.51 6.87
C SER A 94 5.79 7.81 7.52
N MET A 95 6.32 8.16 8.70
CA MET A 95 5.94 9.38 9.43
C MET A 95 6.90 10.55 9.20
N ASP A 96 7.98 10.38 8.46
CA ASP A 96 8.99 11.43 8.28
C ASP A 96 9.49 11.58 6.84
N SER A 97 10.58 10.91 6.44
CA SER A 97 11.21 11.16 5.15
C SER A 97 10.41 10.65 3.95
N ASP A 98 9.63 9.59 4.11
CA ASP A 98 8.79 9.06 3.01
C ASP A 98 7.71 10.06 2.61
N LEU A 99 7.24 10.90 3.54
CA LEU A 99 6.28 11.96 3.25
C LEU A 99 6.84 13.08 2.37
N LYS A 100 8.15 13.15 2.18
CA LYS A 100 8.83 14.09 1.31
C LYS A 100 9.06 13.54 -0.11
N ASP A 101 8.79 12.27 -0.32
CA ASP A 101 8.85 11.63 -1.65
C ASP A 101 7.61 12.05 -2.47
N GLU A 102 7.72 13.18 -3.15
CA GLU A 102 6.63 13.71 -3.97
C GLU A 102 6.24 12.78 -5.11
N VAL A 103 7.18 11.96 -5.62
CA VAL A 103 6.91 11.00 -6.68
C VAL A 103 5.99 9.90 -6.16
N MET A 104 6.27 9.37 -4.97
CA MET A 104 5.42 8.39 -4.30
C MET A 104 4.04 8.97 -3.98
N ILE A 105 3.99 10.16 -3.39
CA ILE A 105 2.72 10.82 -3.04
C ILE A 105 1.88 11.07 -4.29
N ASN A 106 2.48 11.51 -5.39
CA ASN A 106 1.78 11.70 -6.66
C ASN A 106 1.30 10.36 -7.26
N PHE A 107 2.08 9.29 -7.14
CA PHE A 107 1.65 7.95 -7.55
C PHE A 107 0.39 7.54 -6.79
N ILE A 108 0.36 7.67 -5.45
CA ILE A 108 -0.83 7.38 -4.65
C ILE A 108 -2.05 8.18 -5.14
N LYS A 109 -1.89 9.48 -5.38
CA LYS A 109 -2.96 10.35 -5.92
C LYS A 109 -3.48 9.87 -7.28
N GLN A 110 -2.59 9.40 -8.16
CA GLN A 110 -2.99 8.91 -9.48
C GLN A 110 -3.77 7.60 -9.38
N ILE A 111 -3.31 6.66 -8.55
CA ILE A 111 -4.00 5.39 -8.36
C ILE A 111 -5.37 5.61 -7.71
N ASP A 112 -5.48 6.53 -6.78
CA ASP A 112 -6.77 6.87 -6.14
C ASP A 112 -7.87 7.23 -7.14
N LYS A 113 -7.55 7.84 -8.28
CA LYS A 113 -8.55 8.26 -9.27
C LYS A 113 -9.36 7.10 -9.88
N SER A 114 -8.78 5.91 -9.95
CA SER A 114 -9.38 4.76 -10.63
C SER A 114 -9.45 3.49 -9.80
N ALA A 115 -8.77 3.41 -8.66
CA ALA A 115 -8.80 2.24 -7.79
C ALA A 115 -10.20 2.06 -7.17
N LEU A 116 -10.58 0.81 -6.98
CA LEU A 116 -11.79 0.42 -6.24
C LEU A 116 -11.61 0.62 -4.73
N TYR A 117 -10.42 0.30 -4.23
CA TYR A 117 -10.05 0.48 -2.82
C TYR A 117 -8.63 1.01 -2.67
N MET A 118 -8.46 1.92 -1.72
CA MET A 118 -7.20 2.43 -1.23
C MET A 118 -7.05 2.01 0.22
N THR A 119 -6.01 1.25 0.54
CA THR A 119 -5.87 0.63 1.85
C THR A 119 -4.51 0.86 2.47
N SER A 120 -4.47 0.90 3.79
CA SER A 120 -3.23 0.98 4.55
C SER A 120 -3.25 0.09 5.78
N HIS A 121 -2.06 -0.32 6.20
CA HIS A 121 -1.79 -0.94 7.49
C HIS A 121 -0.88 -0.03 8.30
N CYS A 122 -1.16 0.07 9.62
CA CYS A 122 -0.31 0.79 10.55
C CYS A 122 -0.06 2.23 10.01
N ASP A 123 1.17 2.73 10.03
CA ASP A 123 1.50 4.08 9.59
C ASP A 123 1.54 4.26 8.05
N GLY A 124 1.19 3.24 7.30
CA GLY A 124 0.85 3.39 5.88
C GLY A 124 -0.29 4.39 5.62
N ALA A 125 -1.07 4.73 6.65
CA ALA A 125 -2.07 5.79 6.59
C ALA A 125 -1.46 7.19 6.41
N PHE A 126 -0.25 7.45 6.89
CA PHE A 126 0.42 8.74 6.75
C PHE A 126 0.67 9.15 5.29
N PRO A 127 1.23 8.29 4.41
CA PRO A 127 1.31 8.60 2.98
C PRO A 127 -0.05 8.86 2.31
N LEU A 128 -1.11 8.12 2.69
CA LEU A 128 -2.45 8.36 2.17
C LEU A 128 -2.98 9.74 2.60
N ALA A 129 -2.78 10.10 3.88
CA ALA A 129 -3.14 11.41 4.40
C ALA A 129 -2.34 12.54 3.71
N LYS A 130 -1.03 12.34 3.51
CA LYS A 130 -0.16 13.29 2.81
C LYS A 130 -0.60 13.50 1.36
N ALA A 131 -1.14 12.47 0.73
CA ALA A 131 -1.74 12.54 -0.60
C ALA A 131 -3.10 13.28 -0.63
N CYS A 132 -3.63 13.71 0.52
CA CYS A 132 -4.91 14.39 0.69
C CYS A 132 -6.12 13.56 0.22
N ILE A 133 -5.99 12.25 0.13
CA ILE A 133 -7.10 11.37 -0.31
C ILE A 133 -8.02 10.96 0.84
N LEU A 134 -7.65 11.27 2.07
CA LEU A 134 -8.44 10.99 3.27
C LEU A 134 -9.16 12.22 3.84
N ASP A 135 -9.11 13.38 3.16
CA ASP A 135 -9.59 14.67 3.68
C ASP A 135 -11.09 14.69 3.99
N SER A 136 -11.89 13.85 3.34
CA SER A 136 -13.35 13.82 3.49
C SER A 136 -13.90 12.50 4.07
N VAL A 137 -13.03 11.65 4.58
CA VAL A 137 -13.38 10.32 5.09
C VAL A 137 -12.77 10.07 6.45
N ALA A 138 -13.37 9.14 7.20
CA ALA A 138 -12.79 8.67 8.45
C ALA A 138 -11.58 7.77 8.20
N SER A 139 -10.58 7.84 9.06
CA SER A 139 -9.37 7.02 8.98
C SER A 139 -8.80 6.68 10.37
N THR A 140 -7.87 5.75 10.39
CA THR A 140 -7.08 5.41 11.58
C THR A 140 -5.65 5.05 11.19
N THR A 141 -4.79 4.90 12.16
CA THR A 141 -3.40 4.44 12.04
C THR A 141 -3.04 3.55 13.22
N PHE A 142 -1.78 3.18 13.36
CA PHE A 142 -1.31 2.37 14.47
C PHE A 142 -1.61 3.06 15.82
N PRO A 143 -2.09 2.33 16.84
CA PRO A 143 -2.61 2.95 18.08
C PRO A 143 -1.62 3.87 18.81
N SER A 144 -0.32 3.54 18.84
CA SER A 144 0.67 4.41 19.51
C SER A 144 0.92 5.72 18.75
N ASP A 145 0.56 5.81 17.47
CA ASP A 145 0.88 6.93 16.61
C ASP A 145 -0.33 7.82 16.30
N ILE A 146 -1.49 7.53 16.89
CA ILE A 146 -2.73 8.30 16.74
C ILE A 146 -2.52 9.78 17.07
N GLU A 147 -1.84 10.10 18.17
CA GLU A 147 -1.62 11.49 18.58
C GLU A 147 -0.70 12.23 17.59
N ASN A 148 0.33 11.55 17.07
CA ASN A 148 1.18 12.10 16.02
C ASN A 148 0.40 12.30 14.72
N TYR A 149 -0.45 11.34 14.37
CA TYR A 149 -1.31 11.41 13.19
C TYR A 149 -2.27 12.62 13.26
N LYS A 150 -2.93 12.83 14.41
CA LYS A 150 -3.77 14.00 14.68
C LYS A 150 -2.98 15.31 14.61
N ALA A 151 -1.76 15.33 15.17
CA ALA A 151 -0.91 16.53 15.15
C ALA A 151 -0.47 16.91 13.73
N MET A 152 -0.13 15.92 12.90
CA MET A 152 0.32 16.15 11.52
C MET A 152 -0.84 16.47 10.57
N PHE A 153 -2.02 15.89 10.81
CA PHE A 153 -3.19 16.01 9.94
C PHE A 153 -4.43 16.45 10.75
N PRO A 154 -4.43 17.67 11.29
CA PRO A 154 -5.45 18.10 12.26
C PRO A 154 -6.86 18.24 11.69
N ASN A 155 -7.00 18.23 10.36
CA ASN A 155 -8.29 18.37 9.69
C ASN A 155 -8.94 17.03 9.33
N LEU A 156 -8.25 15.90 9.57
CA LEU A 156 -8.80 14.58 9.28
C LEU A 156 -9.76 14.10 10.38
N ASP A 157 -10.76 13.32 9.98
CA ASP A 157 -11.62 12.57 10.90
C ASP A 157 -10.92 11.28 11.35
N ILE A 158 -10.14 11.37 12.43
CA ILE A 158 -9.31 10.26 12.92
C ILE A 158 -10.04 9.51 14.01
N LYS A 159 -10.21 8.21 13.81
CA LYS A 159 -10.83 7.29 14.77
C LYS A 159 -9.74 6.63 15.62
N ASP A 160 -9.98 6.60 16.92
CA ASP A 160 -9.12 5.99 17.93
C ASP A 160 -9.80 4.75 18.51
N ASN A 161 -9.01 3.83 19.08
CA ASN A 161 -9.49 2.59 19.71
C ASN A 161 -10.33 1.69 18.77
N VAL A 162 -10.00 1.65 17.50
CA VAL A 162 -10.62 0.79 16.50
C VAL A 162 -9.57 -0.11 15.85
N LEU A 163 -9.97 -1.29 15.40
CA LEU A 163 -9.08 -2.18 14.66
C LEU A 163 -8.83 -1.69 13.23
N PHE A 164 -9.86 -1.14 12.62
CA PHE A 164 -9.81 -0.56 11.27
C PHE A 164 -10.96 0.42 11.08
N VAL A 165 -10.83 1.26 10.07
CA VAL A 165 -11.88 2.12 9.55
C VAL A 165 -12.11 1.76 8.09
N HIS A 166 -13.36 1.54 7.71
CA HIS A 166 -13.78 1.40 6.33
C HIS A 166 -14.77 2.52 6.00
N ASP A 167 -14.35 3.49 5.23
CA ASP A 167 -15.20 4.61 4.81
C ASP A 167 -15.08 4.81 3.29
N GLY A 168 -16.20 4.57 2.59
CA GLY A 168 -16.23 4.56 1.13
C GLY A 168 -15.28 3.50 0.56
N LYS A 169 -14.33 3.92 -0.27
CA LYS A 169 -13.31 3.03 -0.84
C LYS A 169 -12.01 2.97 -0.01
N TYR A 170 -11.96 3.67 1.11
CA TYR A 170 -10.77 3.76 1.95
C TYR A 170 -10.86 2.82 3.13
N ILE A 171 -9.83 2.02 3.34
CA ILE A 171 -9.71 1.09 4.47
C ILE A 171 -8.35 1.31 5.12
N THR A 172 -8.36 1.76 6.37
CA THR A 172 -7.15 2.02 7.16
C THR A 172 -7.18 1.22 8.46
N SER A 173 -6.04 0.67 8.88
CA SER A 173 -5.96 -0.15 10.10
C SER A 173 -4.67 0.12 10.88
#